data_7337787e90584dc710a816b10caa7281
#
_entry.id   7337787e90584dc710a816b10caa7281
#
_cell.length_a   1.000
_cell.length_b   1.000
_cell.length_c   1.000
_cell.angle_alpha   90.00
_cell.angle_beta   90.00
_cell.angle_gamma   90.00
#
_symmetry.space_group_name_H-M   'P 1'
#
loop_
_entity.id
_entity.type
_entity.pdbx_description
1 polymer ?
#
loop_
_entity_poly.entity_id
_entity_poly.type
_entity_poly.pdbx_seq_one_letter_code
_entity_poly.pdbx_strand_id
1 'polypeptide(L)'
;MLFRSAVKKAGFDWKQSHLRSGLMACTGNSYCKFAASNTKAHALELADYLEKKLELDQPLNIHLTGCPNSCAQHYMGDIGLLGTKVKVSGETLEGYHVTVGGGFGDNQAVGRQVFSGVSFEQLKPTLEKMLTTYLKRRNAGETFQQFTTRHDLNALQTIFCE
;
A
#
# COMPACT_ATOMS: atom_id res chain seq x y z
N MET A 1 19.02 0.07 26.16
CA MET A 1 19.08 -1.39 26.04
C MET A 1 17.99 -2.11 26.83
N LEU A 2 17.63 -1.69 28.03
CA LEU A 2 16.64 -2.37 28.90
C LEU A 2 15.21 -2.50 28.31
N PHE A 3 14.69 -1.46 27.62
CA PHE A 3 13.35 -1.47 27.05
C PHE A 3 13.16 -2.56 25.96
N ARG A 4 14.07 -2.62 24.99
CA ARG A 4 14.00 -3.63 23.91
C ARG A 4 14.05 -5.06 24.42
N SER A 5 14.89 -5.31 25.44
CA SER A 5 15.00 -6.62 26.09
C SER A 5 13.71 -6.99 26.85
N ALA A 6 13.07 -6.03 27.52
CA ALA A 6 11.80 -6.23 28.20
C ALA A 6 10.65 -6.55 27.23
N VAL A 7 10.55 -5.80 26.11
CA VAL A 7 9.57 -6.04 25.05
C VAL A 7 9.72 -7.46 24.49
N LYS A 8 10.97 -7.89 24.18
CA LYS A 8 11.24 -9.23 23.66
C LYS A 8 10.90 -10.33 24.67
N LYS A 9 11.22 -10.12 25.98
CA LYS A 9 10.84 -11.05 27.06
C LYS A 9 9.33 -11.18 27.24
N ALA A 10 8.58 -10.11 26.95
CA ALA A 10 7.11 -10.09 26.97
C ALA A 10 6.48 -10.74 25.71
N GLY A 11 7.27 -11.29 24.79
CA GLY A 11 6.78 -11.96 23.58
C GLY A 11 6.43 -11.02 22.44
N PHE A 12 6.79 -9.73 22.52
CA PHE A 12 6.56 -8.76 21.44
C PHE A 12 7.83 -8.54 20.62
N ASP A 13 7.66 -8.36 19.31
CA ASP A 13 8.74 -7.86 18.48
C ASP A 13 8.72 -6.32 18.45
N TRP A 14 9.90 -5.72 18.54
CA TRP A 14 10.09 -4.27 18.44
C TRP A 14 10.63 -3.87 17.06
N LYS A 15 11.07 -4.85 16.24
CA LYS A 15 11.52 -4.66 14.88
C LYS A 15 10.33 -4.88 13.94
N GLN A 16 9.92 -3.84 13.26
CA GLN A 16 8.97 -3.96 12.16
C GLN A 16 9.71 -4.16 10.84
N SER A 17 9.08 -4.84 9.89
CA SER A 17 9.55 -4.91 8.51
C SER A 17 9.48 -3.53 7.84
N HIS A 18 10.18 -3.36 6.73
CA HIS A 18 10.12 -2.15 5.91
C HIS A 18 8.71 -1.87 5.37
N LEU A 19 7.87 -2.89 5.24
CA LEU A 19 6.48 -2.77 4.84
C LEU A 19 5.58 -2.33 6.01
N ARG A 20 5.67 -3.00 7.17
CA ARG A 20 4.80 -2.67 8.31
C ARG A 20 5.12 -1.32 8.93
N SER A 21 6.37 -0.88 8.88
CA SER A 21 6.77 0.43 9.41
C SER A 21 6.11 1.60 8.66
N GLY A 22 5.77 1.42 7.37
CA GLY A 22 5.12 2.41 6.52
C GLY A 22 3.64 2.14 6.24
N LEU A 23 3.04 1.14 6.91
CA LEU A 23 1.64 0.78 6.69
C LEU A 23 0.70 1.66 7.52
N MET A 24 -0.19 2.38 6.85
CA MET A 24 -1.18 3.25 7.48
C MET A 24 -2.59 2.90 7.01
N ALA A 25 -3.54 2.81 7.94
CA ALA A 25 -4.95 2.56 7.62
C ALA A 25 -5.87 3.45 8.44
N CYS A 26 -6.87 4.04 7.79
CA CYS A 26 -7.94 4.74 8.49
C CYS A 26 -8.84 3.76 9.27
N THR A 27 -9.87 4.27 9.94
CA THR A 27 -10.79 3.46 10.76
C THR A 27 -11.48 2.33 9.98
N GLY A 28 -11.81 2.55 8.69
CA GLY A 28 -12.51 1.58 7.87
C GLY A 28 -14.01 1.44 8.19
N ASN A 29 -14.70 0.62 7.40
CA ASN A 29 -16.16 0.48 7.47
C ASN A 29 -16.68 -0.28 8.70
N SER A 30 -15.80 -0.90 9.48
CA SER A 30 -16.20 -1.50 10.77
C SER A 30 -16.73 -0.45 11.78
N TYR A 31 -16.23 0.80 11.71
CA TYR A 31 -16.58 1.86 12.64
C TYR A 31 -16.83 3.22 11.98
N CYS A 32 -16.69 3.33 10.67
CA CYS A 32 -16.91 4.56 9.92
C CYS A 32 -17.94 4.36 8.81
N LYS A 33 -19.10 5.03 8.94
CA LYS A 33 -20.22 4.93 7.97
C LYS A 33 -19.88 5.44 6.55
N PHE A 34 -18.83 6.23 6.41
CA PHE A 34 -18.42 6.76 5.11
C PHE A 34 -17.47 5.84 4.35
N ALA A 35 -16.83 4.89 5.04
CA ALA A 35 -15.84 4.03 4.44
C ALA A 35 -16.48 2.93 3.59
N ALA A 36 -15.96 2.76 2.38
CA ALA A 36 -16.37 1.70 1.46
C ALA A 36 -15.70 0.35 1.77
N SER A 37 -14.57 0.35 2.49
CA SER A 37 -13.75 -0.85 2.70
C SER A 37 -13.27 -0.98 4.15
N ASN A 38 -13.03 -2.22 4.60
CA ASN A 38 -12.46 -2.54 5.91
C ASN A 38 -10.94 -2.36 5.91
N THR A 39 -10.50 -1.10 5.90
CA THR A 39 -9.10 -0.75 5.70
C THR A 39 -8.14 -1.36 6.72
N LYS A 40 -8.53 -1.49 8.00
CA LYS A 40 -7.65 -2.05 9.05
C LYS A 40 -7.43 -3.55 8.87
N ALA A 41 -8.49 -4.32 8.63
CA ALA A 41 -8.35 -5.75 8.38
C ALA A 41 -7.57 -6.00 7.08
N HIS A 42 -7.90 -5.27 6.02
CA HIS A 42 -7.21 -5.36 4.73
C HIS A 42 -5.73 -4.98 4.82
N ALA A 43 -5.37 -3.97 5.62
CA ALA A 43 -3.97 -3.59 5.83
C ALA A 43 -3.16 -4.73 6.46
N LEU A 44 -3.69 -5.36 7.51
CA LEU A 44 -3.01 -6.49 8.17
C LEU A 44 -2.88 -7.69 7.23
N GLU A 45 -3.97 -8.06 6.55
CA GLU A 45 -3.97 -9.18 5.60
C GLU A 45 -3.02 -8.94 4.42
N LEU A 46 -2.99 -7.70 3.90
CA LEU A 46 -2.08 -7.32 2.83
C LEU A 46 -0.62 -7.39 3.26
N ALA A 47 -0.31 -6.93 4.49
CA ALA A 47 1.03 -7.02 5.03
C ALA A 47 1.47 -8.49 5.19
N ASP A 48 0.61 -9.33 5.78
CA ASP A 48 0.88 -10.76 5.95
C ASP A 48 1.09 -11.48 4.61
N TYR A 49 0.35 -11.07 3.58
CA TYR A 49 0.48 -11.62 2.24
C TYR A 49 1.79 -11.21 1.58
N LEU A 50 2.10 -9.92 1.57
CA LEU A 50 3.28 -9.39 0.88
C LEU A 50 4.58 -9.80 1.56
N GLU A 51 4.64 -9.83 2.90
CA GLU A 51 5.83 -10.26 3.65
C GLU A 51 6.22 -11.73 3.41
N LYS A 52 5.24 -12.59 3.08
CA LYS A 52 5.51 -13.98 2.71
C LYS A 52 6.07 -14.13 1.30
N LYS A 53 5.91 -13.12 0.46
CA LYS A 53 6.24 -13.15 -0.97
C LYS A 53 7.47 -12.32 -1.33
N LEU A 54 7.71 -11.25 -0.58
CA LEU A 54 8.67 -10.22 -0.92
C LEU A 54 9.52 -9.83 0.28
N GLU A 55 10.80 -9.65 0.06
CA GLU A 55 11.71 -9.04 1.01
C GLU A 55 12.08 -7.63 0.49
N LEU A 56 11.64 -6.61 1.21
CA LEU A 56 11.96 -5.21 0.90
C LEU A 56 13.21 -4.80 1.67
N ASP A 57 14.16 -4.19 0.98
CA ASP A 57 15.41 -3.66 1.56
C ASP A 57 15.30 -2.17 1.94
N GLN A 58 14.18 -1.53 1.60
CA GLN A 58 13.89 -0.12 1.90
C GLN A 58 12.45 0.04 2.39
N PRO A 59 12.17 1.05 3.25
CA PRO A 59 10.82 1.37 3.70
C PRO A 59 9.88 1.67 2.52
N LEU A 60 8.64 1.20 2.64
CA LEU A 60 7.57 1.43 1.68
C LEU A 60 6.32 1.90 2.44
N ASN A 61 5.78 3.06 2.08
CA ASN A 61 4.59 3.61 2.71
C ASN A 61 3.34 3.21 1.92
N ILE A 62 2.50 2.37 2.51
CA ILE A 62 1.20 1.96 1.95
C ILE A 62 0.08 2.55 2.80
N HIS A 63 -0.71 3.45 2.22
CA HIS A 63 -1.77 4.17 2.92
C HIS A 63 -3.15 3.73 2.44
N LEU A 64 -3.96 3.13 3.34
CA LEU A 64 -5.31 2.67 3.05
C LEU A 64 -6.35 3.65 3.62
N THR A 65 -7.11 4.27 2.76
CA THR A 65 -8.23 5.16 3.12
C THR A 65 -9.55 4.58 2.63
N GLY A 66 -10.57 4.56 3.47
CA GLY A 66 -11.86 3.94 3.15
C GLY A 66 -12.82 4.81 2.32
N CYS A 67 -12.56 6.11 2.19
CA CYS A 67 -13.41 7.05 1.44
C CYS A 67 -12.64 8.32 1.02
N PRO A 68 -13.22 9.19 0.17
CA PRO A 68 -12.59 10.43 -0.30
C PRO A 68 -12.16 11.43 0.80
N ASN A 69 -12.66 11.30 2.04
CA ASN A 69 -12.19 12.13 3.17
C ASN A 69 -10.70 11.93 3.50
N SER A 70 -10.09 10.87 2.97
CA SER A 70 -8.64 10.64 2.98
C SER A 70 -7.95 10.69 4.35
N CYS A 71 -8.60 10.15 5.39
CA CYS A 71 -8.08 10.21 6.77
C CYS A 71 -6.71 9.55 6.96
N ALA A 72 -6.31 8.61 6.10
CA ALA A 72 -4.97 8.02 6.07
C ALA A 72 -4.09 8.63 4.97
N GLN A 73 -4.49 9.74 4.35
CA GLN A 73 -3.68 10.50 3.38
C GLN A 73 -3.12 9.62 2.24
N HIS A 74 -3.99 8.81 1.61
CA HIS A 74 -3.59 7.86 0.57
C HIS A 74 -2.78 8.49 -0.57
N TYR A 75 -3.01 9.76 -0.88
CA TYR A 75 -2.31 10.50 -1.93
C TYR A 75 -0.84 10.83 -1.62
N MET A 76 -0.39 10.66 -0.36
CA MET A 76 0.99 10.90 0.07
C MET A 76 1.80 9.62 0.24
N GLY A 77 1.18 8.45 0.24
CA GLY A 77 1.88 7.17 0.31
C GLY A 77 2.63 6.84 -0.98
N ASP A 78 3.70 6.07 -0.89
CA ASP A 78 4.35 5.46 -2.05
C ASP A 78 3.31 4.67 -2.86
N ILE A 79 2.43 3.95 -2.16
CA ILE A 79 1.22 3.32 -2.68
C ILE A 79 0.03 3.83 -1.87
N GLY A 80 -0.93 4.44 -2.54
CA GLY A 80 -2.18 4.89 -1.94
C GLY A 80 -3.35 4.04 -2.39
N LEU A 81 -4.20 3.65 -1.44
CA LEU A 81 -5.36 2.80 -1.64
C LEU A 81 -6.61 3.55 -1.17
N LEU A 82 -7.43 4.01 -2.14
CA LEU A 82 -8.71 4.67 -1.87
C LEU A 82 -9.85 3.66 -2.00
N GLY A 83 -10.53 3.37 -0.88
CA GLY A 83 -11.62 2.41 -0.81
C GLY A 83 -12.79 2.75 -1.72
N THR A 84 -13.28 1.74 -2.41
CA THR A 84 -14.44 1.80 -3.30
C THR A 84 -15.22 0.49 -3.28
N LYS A 85 -16.40 0.49 -3.90
CA LYS A 85 -17.15 -0.74 -4.18
C LYS A 85 -16.94 -1.14 -5.64
N VAL A 86 -16.70 -2.42 -5.86
CA VAL A 86 -16.41 -2.99 -7.18
C VAL A 86 -17.44 -4.07 -7.50
N LYS A 87 -18.00 -4.04 -8.69
CA LYS A 87 -18.90 -5.11 -9.17
C LYS A 87 -18.07 -6.20 -9.87
N VAL A 88 -18.15 -7.41 -9.34
CA VAL A 88 -17.50 -8.59 -9.92
C VAL A 88 -18.55 -9.69 -10.03
N SER A 89 -18.82 -10.18 -11.25
CA SER A 89 -19.79 -11.26 -11.50
C SER A 89 -21.19 -11.05 -10.88
N GLY A 90 -21.64 -9.78 -10.80
CA GLY A 90 -22.93 -9.39 -10.22
C GLY A 90 -22.92 -9.11 -8.72
N GLU A 91 -21.87 -9.44 -8.01
CA GLU A 91 -21.67 -9.13 -6.60
C GLU A 91 -20.96 -7.78 -6.39
N THR A 92 -21.29 -7.10 -5.29
CA THR A 92 -20.63 -5.85 -4.90
C THR A 92 -19.60 -6.15 -3.82
N LEU A 93 -18.33 -6.09 -4.20
CA LEU A 93 -17.18 -6.37 -3.33
C LEU A 93 -16.49 -5.09 -2.86
N GLU A 94 -15.73 -5.20 -1.77
CA GLU A 94 -14.81 -4.17 -1.33
C GLU A 94 -13.58 -4.15 -2.24
N GLY A 95 -13.12 -2.95 -2.54
CA GLY A 95 -11.95 -2.77 -3.41
C GLY A 95 -11.32 -1.39 -3.25
N TYR A 96 -10.38 -1.09 -4.14
CA TYR A 96 -9.59 0.13 -4.06
C TYR A 96 -9.26 0.70 -5.43
N HIS A 97 -9.19 2.02 -5.51
CA HIS A 97 -8.39 2.70 -6.52
C HIS A 97 -6.95 2.74 -6.03
N VAL A 98 -6.00 2.50 -6.90
CA VAL A 98 -4.57 2.42 -6.56
C VAL A 98 -3.85 3.62 -7.13
N THR A 99 -3.18 4.38 -6.26
CA THR A 99 -2.29 5.49 -6.64
C THR A 99 -0.84 5.13 -6.30
N VAL A 100 0.11 5.70 -7.03
CA VAL A 100 1.54 5.52 -6.77
C VAL A 100 2.31 6.82 -6.89
N GLY A 101 3.48 6.90 -6.24
CA GLY A 101 4.40 8.02 -6.36
C GLY A 101 4.02 9.23 -5.50
N GLY A 102 3.22 9.05 -4.44
CA GLY A 102 3.07 10.05 -3.40
C GLY A 102 4.37 10.23 -2.62
N GLY A 103 4.51 11.33 -1.92
CA GLY A 103 5.69 11.64 -1.13
C GLY A 103 5.47 12.79 -0.15
N PHE A 104 6.40 12.91 0.81
CA PHE A 104 6.38 13.92 1.86
C PHE A 104 7.80 14.43 2.14
N GLY A 105 7.92 15.48 2.94
CA GLY A 105 9.21 16.10 3.25
C GLY A 105 9.87 16.71 2.01
N ASP A 106 11.12 16.38 1.75
CA ASP A 106 11.89 16.91 0.62
C ASP A 106 11.44 16.31 -0.74
N ASN A 107 10.71 15.19 -0.72
CA ASN A 107 10.20 14.51 -1.90
C ASN A 107 8.68 14.64 -2.03
N GLN A 108 8.12 15.82 -1.73
CA GLN A 108 6.67 16.07 -1.80
C GLN A 108 6.09 15.76 -3.18
N ALA A 109 5.09 14.89 -3.21
CA ALA A 109 4.36 14.55 -4.45
C ALA A 109 2.95 14.04 -4.12
N VAL A 110 2.03 14.24 -5.05
CA VAL A 110 0.69 13.65 -5.02
C VAL A 110 0.69 12.40 -5.89
N GLY A 111 0.23 11.30 -5.31
CA GLY A 111 0.14 10.02 -6.01
C GLY A 111 -0.74 10.08 -7.26
N ARG A 112 -0.33 9.39 -8.31
CA ARG A 112 -1.06 9.28 -9.59
C ARG A 112 -1.79 7.95 -9.63
N GLN A 113 -3.07 7.95 -10.04
CA GLN A 113 -3.89 6.74 -10.08
C GLN A 113 -3.46 5.84 -11.25
N VAL A 114 -2.98 4.64 -10.94
CA VAL A 114 -2.56 3.63 -11.92
C VAL A 114 -3.63 2.59 -12.19
N PHE A 115 -4.43 2.21 -11.17
CA PHE A 115 -5.54 1.28 -11.34
C PHE A 115 -6.82 1.82 -10.69
N SER A 116 -7.96 1.48 -11.30
CA SER A 116 -9.28 1.88 -10.85
C SER A 116 -10.13 0.67 -10.51
N GLY A 117 -10.73 0.65 -9.30
CA GLY A 117 -11.71 -0.36 -8.93
C GLY A 117 -11.17 -1.80 -8.92
N VAL A 118 -10.06 -2.04 -8.24
CA VAL A 118 -9.49 -3.37 -8.03
C VAL A 118 -10.13 -3.99 -6.79
N SER A 119 -10.76 -5.17 -6.89
CA SER A 119 -11.30 -5.87 -5.71
C SER A 119 -10.18 -6.26 -4.75
N PHE A 120 -10.47 -6.36 -3.45
CA PHE A 120 -9.42 -6.64 -2.46
C PHE A 120 -8.69 -7.96 -2.73
N GLU A 121 -9.40 -8.99 -3.21
CA GLU A 121 -8.79 -10.26 -3.58
C GLU A 121 -7.79 -10.12 -4.74
N GLN A 122 -8.12 -9.29 -5.73
CA GLN A 122 -7.23 -9.01 -6.86
C GLN A 122 -6.12 -8.02 -6.48
N LEU A 123 -6.33 -7.19 -5.47
CA LEU A 123 -5.35 -6.20 -5.02
C LEU A 123 -4.06 -6.86 -4.51
N LYS A 124 -4.18 -7.96 -3.77
CA LYS A 124 -3.02 -8.69 -3.22
C LYS A 124 -2.03 -9.11 -4.32
N PRO A 125 -2.43 -9.90 -5.33
CA PRO A 125 -1.52 -10.27 -6.43
C PRO A 125 -1.12 -9.08 -7.30
N THR A 126 -1.97 -8.05 -7.42
CA THR A 126 -1.62 -6.83 -8.16
C THR A 126 -0.44 -6.11 -7.51
N LEU A 127 -0.48 -5.89 -6.20
CA LEU A 127 0.61 -5.24 -5.48
C LEU A 127 1.87 -6.11 -5.41
N GLU A 128 1.73 -7.44 -5.27
CA GLU A 128 2.86 -8.36 -5.38
C GLU A 128 3.59 -8.20 -6.73
N LYS A 129 2.83 -8.18 -7.82
CA LYS A 129 3.37 -7.99 -9.18
C LYS A 129 4.04 -6.63 -9.33
N MET A 130 3.39 -5.55 -8.89
CA MET A 130 3.96 -4.20 -8.92
C MET A 130 5.30 -4.11 -8.19
N LEU A 131 5.36 -4.63 -6.97
CA LEU A 131 6.56 -4.58 -6.14
C LEU A 131 7.66 -5.51 -6.68
N THR A 132 7.31 -6.69 -7.17
CA THR A 132 8.26 -7.60 -7.83
C THR A 132 8.88 -6.94 -9.07
N THR A 133 8.07 -6.27 -9.86
CA THR A 133 8.52 -5.56 -11.07
C THR A 133 9.42 -4.38 -10.70
N TYR A 134 9.05 -3.61 -9.69
CA TYR A 134 9.90 -2.55 -9.14
C TYR A 134 11.27 -3.09 -8.70
N LEU A 135 11.30 -4.13 -7.87
CA LEU A 135 12.55 -4.73 -7.38
C LEU A 135 13.46 -5.22 -8.50
N LYS A 136 12.88 -5.72 -9.61
CA LYS A 136 13.63 -6.19 -10.79
C LYS A 136 14.15 -5.07 -11.68
N ARG A 137 13.42 -3.94 -11.78
CA ARG A 137 13.67 -2.88 -12.78
C ARG A 137 14.23 -1.58 -12.19
N ARG A 138 14.29 -1.46 -10.87
CA ARG A 138 14.84 -0.27 -10.22
C ARG A 138 16.35 -0.18 -10.40
N ASN A 139 16.86 1.04 -10.36
CA ASN A 139 18.30 1.29 -10.25
C ASN A 139 18.79 0.93 -8.83
N ALA A 140 20.12 0.78 -8.67
CA ALA A 140 20.70 0.52 -7.35
C ALA A 140 20.35 1.65 -6.36
N GLY A 141 19.72 1.30 -5.22
CA GLY A 141 19.32 2.25 -4.19
C GLY A 141 18.07 3.09 -4.52
N GLU A 142 17.43 2.90 -5.69
CA GLU A 142 16.24 3.65 -6.09
C GLU A 142 15.05 3.26 -5.23
N THR A 143 14.37 4.24 -4.62
CA THR A 143 13.14 4.04 -3.86
C THR A 143 11.95 3.80 -4.78
N PHE A 144 10.84 3.23 -4.23
CA PHE A 144 9.63 3.03 -5.01
C PHE A 144 9.04 4.35 -5.54
N GLN A 145 9.09 5.40 -4.73
CA GLN A 145 8.67 6.74 -5.14
C GLN A 145 9.50 7.25 -6.33
N GLN A 146 10.83 7.18 -6.24
CA GLN A 146 11.73 7.61 -7.33
C GLN A 146 11.46 6.81 -8.61
N PHE A 147 11.33 5.48 -8.49
CA PHE A 147 10.99 4.61 -9.60
C PHE A 147 9.68 5.02 -10.28
N THR A 148 8.64 5.24 -9.50
CA THR A 148 7.34 5.63 -10.06
C THR A 148 7.34 7.05 -10.61
N THR A 149 8.11 7.97 -10.02
CA THR A 149 8.18 9.37 -10.47
C THR A 149 8.89 9.52 -11.82
N ARG A 150 9.93 8.73 -12.10
CA ARG A 150 10.69 8.81 -13.36
C ARG A 150 9.95 8.21 -14.56
N HIS A 151 8.86 7.49 -14.35
CA HIS A 151 8.02 6.95 -15.41
C HIS A 151 6.72 7.74 -15.56
N ASP A 152 6.24 7.92 -16.78
CA ASP A 152 4.90 8.45 -17.00
C ASP A 152 3.81 7.41 -16.64
N LEU A 153 2.56 7.84 -16.57
CA LEU A 153 1.46 7.00 -16.12
C LEU A 153 1.22 5.80 -17.06
N ASN A 154 1.31 6.01 -18.37
CA ASN A 154 1.08 4.95 -19.34
C ASN A 154 2.19 3.89 -19.27
N ALA A 155 3.44 4.33 -19.14
CA ALA A 155 4.58 3.44 -18.92
C ALA A 155 4.42 2.63 -17.63
N LEU A 156 3.99 3.24 -16.52
CA LEU A 156 3.73 2.53 -15.25
C LEU A 156 2.64 1.48 -15.40
N GLN A 157 1.54 1.81 -16.06
CA GLN A 157 0.46 0.85 -16.30
C GLN A 157 0.94 -0.35 -17.12
N THR A 158 1.72 -0.11 -18.17
CA THR A 158 2.32 -1.19 -18.97
C THR A 158 3.28 -2.03 -18.14
N ILE A 159 4.22 -1.39 -17.44
CA ILE A 159 5.24 -2.04 -16.61
C ILE A 159 4.61 -2.92 -15.51
N PHE A 160 3.53 -2.47 -14.89
CA PHE A 160 2.85 -3.21 -13.81
C PHE A 160 1.86 -4.26 -14.33
N CYS A 161 1.48 -4.23 -15.60
CA CYS A 161 0.64 -5.24 -16.23
C CYS A 161 1.43 -6.40 -16.89
N GLU A 162 2.72 -6.20 -17.21
CA GLU A 162 3.62 -7.27 -17.70
C GLU A 162 3.92 -8.32 -16.62
#